data_0b73da4a4e923f3f91e7d02d1a92a7bd
#
_entry.id   0b73da4a4e923f3f91e7d02d1a92a7bd
#
_cell.length_a   1.000
_cell.length_b   1.000
_cell.length_c   1.000
_cell.angle_alpha   90.00
_cell.angle_beta   90.00
_cell.angle_gamma   90.00
#
_symmetry.space_group_name_H-M   'P 1'
#
loop_
_entity.id
_entity.type
_entity.pdbx_description
1 polymer ?
#
loop_
_entity_poly.entity_id
_entity_poly.type
_entity_poly.pdbx_seq_one_letter_code
_entity_poly.pdbx_strand_id
1 'polypeptide(L)'
;MGGLILSNSGMITSNYWLSEVYDAQITNAHKNGDLYIHNINMLTGCSAGWSLENLILKGLPSVNKMISSLPAKHLSTLCNQMVNFLGIMQNEWASAQSFAHFDTLLVPFIHQDKLSVKMVSDCLESFIYGINIPSRWGTQAPFSQITLDWNVPQEFINKKAIVAGCECDFTYGDCQKEMKILHDALFEVINKGDVSGRGFQFPIIALYLNPDFDWMHEEELFKACAKYGTPYFLTKEKQDVEGYFGYKPLCGSMGVVTLNIVRLAYLSSSKEDFFKRLDNVSDVALRSFEVKRQVLNQLLEAGLYPYTKAYISDFNDYYGTLGIVGMNEACLNAKWLKKGLMDLDAQTFSMEVLEFLNHKLLNQSQKVNLKATPAESVCTHFAQIDQELYPEIQSHGYYTNSTYLDVASTDDVFEALHIQQDFQNQYSGATSFPVFIDHGIADWKMVALLVKTIYENYDVPVFTITPTYSVCEEHGYLLGHQDICPKCSKSTEIYSRVSGYYRNLEDWNEGKQKEFSRRKTYSI
;
A
#
# COMPACT_ATOMS: atom_id res chain seq x y z
N MET A 1 -10.30 -24.83 7.38
CA MET A 1 -9.28 -25.49 8.24
C MET A 1 -7.99 -24.64 8.32
N GLY A 2 -7.35 -24.26 7.21
CA GLY A 2 -6.12 -23.47 7.22
C GLY A 2 -6.24 -22.15 8.00
N GLY A 3 -7.30 -21.38 7.80
CA GLY A 3 -7.54 -20.13 8.52
C GLY A 3 -7.67 -20.31 10.04
N LEU A 4 -8.28 -21.42 10.50
CA LEU A 4 -8.36 -21.72 11.92
C LEU A 4 -6.98 -22.01 12.53
N ILE A 5 -6.13 -22.75 11.81
CA ILE A 5 -4.75 -23.05 12.24
C ILE A 5 -3.95 -21.73 12.33
N LEU A 6 -4.04 -20.89 11.31
CA LEU A 6 -3.35 -19.59 11.28
C LEU A 6 -3.83 -18.66 12.41
N SER A 7 -5.14 -18.64 12.68
CA SER A 7 -5.70 -17.83 13.78
C SER A 7 -5.17 -18.31 15.14
N ASN A 8 -5.19 -19.60 15.41
CA ASN A 8 -4.68 -20.15 16.67
C ASN A 8 -3.16 -19.92 16.82
N SER A 9 -2.38 -20.17 15.77
CA SER A 9 -0.94 -19.87 15.76
C SER A 9 -0.68 -18.39 16.00
N GLY A 10 -1.47 -17.52 15.36
CA GLY A 10 -1.35 -16.08 15.51
C GLY A 10 -1.61 -15.61 16.94
N MET A 11 -2.60 -16.18 17.63
CA MET A 11 -2.85 -15.87 19.03
C MET A 11 -1.67 -16.26 19.95
N ILE A 12 -1.10 -17.45 19.72
CA ILE A 12 0.08 -17.91 20.48
C ILE A 12 1.27 -16.99 20.23
N THR A 13 1.50 -16.64 18.96
CA THR A 13 2.60 -15.73 18.56
C THR A 13 2.42 -14.33 19.16
N SER A 14 1.20 -13.80 19.15
CA SER A 14 0.89 -12.51 19.77
C SER A 14 1.16 -12.51 21.27
N ASN A 15 0.75 -13.58 21.96
CA ASN A 15 1.03 -13.74 23.37
C ASN A 15 2.55 -13.82 23.64
N TYR A 16 3.30 -14.55 22.81
CA TYR A 16 4.75 -14.64 22.94
C TYR A 16 5.43 -13.27 22.81
N TRP A 17 5.07 -12.46 21.81
CA TRP A 17 5.57 -11.10 21.67
C TRP A 17 5.30 -10.27 22.94
N LEU A 18 4.07 -10.33 23.48
CA LEU A 18 3.63 -9.47 24.57
C LEU A 18 4.08 -9.96 25.96
N SER A 19 4.39 -11.26 26.13
CA SER A 19 4.81 -11.79 27.44
C SER A 19 6.30 -12.03 27.57
N GLU A 20 6.97 -12.43 26.47
CA GLU A 20 8.36 -12.88 26.52
C GLU A 20 9.34 -11.93 25.82
N VAL A 21 8.87 -11.14 24.83
CA VAL A 21 9.75 -10.33 23.99
C VAL A 21 9.71 -8.84 24.38
N TYR A 22 8.52 -8.26 24.41
CA TYR A 22 8.35 -6.86 24.75
C TYR A 22 8.31 -6.65 26.27
N ASP A 23 8.91 -5.56 26.74
CA ASP A 23 8.80 -5.15 28.13
C ASP A 23 7.36 -4.75 28.52
N ALA A 24 7.13 -4.62 29.81
CA ALA A 24 5.82 -4.29 30.36
C ALA A 24 5.29 -2.93 29.84
N GLN A 25 6.15 -1.96 29.56
CA GLN A 25 5.73 -0.65 29.10
C GLN A 25 5.20 -0.71 27.66
N ILE A 26 5.89 -1.41 26.76
CA ILE A 26 5.46 -1.64 25.38
C ILE A 26 4.17 -2.46 25.37
N THR A 27 4.14 -3.55 26.14
CA THR A 27 2.98 -4.43 26.25
C THR A 27 1.75 -3.71 26.76
N ASN A 28 1.88 -2.91 27.81
CA ASN A 28 0.76 -2.16 28.38
C ASN A 28 0.28 -1.06 27.41
N ALA A 29 1.18 -0.34 26.76
CA ALA A 29 0.80 0.67 25.77
C ALA A 29 -0.02 0.08 24.62
N HIS A 30 0.37 -1.13 24.15
CA HIS A 30 -0.41 -1.86 23.13
C HIS A 30 -1.77 -2.33 23.66
N LYS A 31 -1.81 -2.97 24.83
CA LYS A 31 -3.06 -3.51 25.41
C LYS A 31 -4.05 -2.42 25.81
N ASN A 32 -3.55 -1.29 26.30
CA ASN A 32 -4.38 -0.15 26.69
C ASN A 32 -4.87 0.67 25.48
N GLY A 33 -4.30 0.47 24.28
CA GLY A 33 -4.65 1.23 23.08
C GLY A 33 -4.02 2.62 23.01
N ASP A 34 -2.87 2.85 23.67
CA ASP A 34 -2.07 4.07 23.49
C ASP A 34 -1.31 4.04 22.16
N LEU A 35 -0.91 2.84 21.74
CA LEU A 35 -0.36 2.49 20.44
C LEU A 35 -0.83 1.10 20.00
N TYR A 36 -0.69 0.81 18.71
CA TYR A 36 -0.99 -0.50 18.13
C TYR A 36 0.20 -1.05 17.35
N ILE A 37 0.70 -2.23 17.76
CA ILE A 37 1.76 -2.96 17.05
C ILE A 37 1.11 -3.86 16.03
N HIS A 38 1.33 -3.57 14.74
CA HIS A 38 0.75 -4.36 13.64
C HIS A 38 1.45 -5.70 13.46
N ASN A 39 0.71 -6.66 12.90
CA ASN A 39 1.21 -7.99 12.54
C ASN A 39 1.90 -8.74 13.69
N ILE A 40 1.48 -8.48 14.92
CA ILE A 40 2.02 -9.13 16.13
C ILE A 40 1.72 -10.64 16.17
N ASN A 41 0.78 -11.10 15.33
CA ASN A 41 0.43 -12.50 15.15
C ASN A 41 1.44 -13.31 14.32
N MET A 42 2.53 -12.66 13.86
CA MET A 42 3.62 -13.30 13.11
C MET A 42 4.98 -12.89 13.67
N LEU A 43 5.93 -13.83 13.69
CA LEU A 43 7.33 -13.62 14.06
C LEU A 43 8.14 -13.26 12.82
N THR A 44 7.83 -12.14 12.16
CA THR A 44 8.49 -11.79 10.90
C THR A 44 8.42 -10.29 10.59
N GLY A 45 9.09 -9.87 9.50
CA GLY A 45 8.98 -8.54 8.93
C GLY A 45 7.60 -8.25 8.36
N CYS A 46 7.27 -6.96 8.22
CA CYS A 46 5.95 -6.55 7.72
C CYS A 46 5.88 -6.64 6.20
N SER A 47 6.63 -5.80 5.47
CA SER A 47 6.59 -5.73 4.00
C SER A 47 7.98 -5.64 3.39
N ALA A 48 8.17 -6.21 2.21
CA ALA A 48 9.46 -6.23 1.52
C ALA A 48 9.35 -5.86 0.04
N GLY A 49 10.21 -4.92 -0.39
CA GLY A 49 10.53 -4.72 -1.80
C GLY A 49 11.66 -5.66 -2.20
N TRP A 50 11.46 -6.43 -3.24
CA TRP A 50 12.42 -7.40 -3.73
C TRP A 50 13.12 -6.90 -4.99
N SER A 51 14.36 -7.31 -5.19
CA SER A 51 15.06 -7.07 -6.45
C SER A 51 14.60 -8.09 -7.50
N LEU A 52 13.78 -7.63 -8.45
CA LEU A 52 13.39 -8.44 -9.61
C LEU A 52 14.62 -8.80 -10.47
N GLU A 53 15.61 -7.90 -10.55
CA GLU A 53 16.89 -8.18 -11.22
C GLU A 53 17.61 -9.38 -10.59
N ASN A 54 17.59 -9.51 -9.24
CA ASN A 54 18.17 -10.68 -8.57
C ASN A 54 17.43 -11.98 -8.91
N LEU A 55 16.10 -11.92 -9.06
CA LEU A 55 15.32 -13.09 -9.50
C LEU A 55 15.66 -13.46 -10.96
N ILE A 56 15.82 -12.48 -11.85
CA ILE A 56 16.23 -12.68 -13.24
C ILE A 56 17.63 -13.25 -13.34
N LEU A 57 18.56 -12.80 -12.48
CA LEU A 57 19.96 -13.27 -12.45
C LEU A 57 20.10 -14.69 -11.89
N LYS A 58 19.36 -15.02 -10.83
CA LYS A 58 19.61 -16.23 -10.03
C LYS A 58 18.53 -17.31 -10.20
N GLY A 59 17.35 -16.96 -10.68
CA GLY A 59 16.18 -17.83 -10.62
C GLY A 59 15.71 -18.05 -9.17
N LEU A 60 15.06 -19.16 -8.92
CA LEU A 60 14.62 -19.56 -7.57
C LEU A 60 15.67 -20.49 -6.94
N PRO A 61 16.33 -20.07 -5.85
CA PRO A 61 17.40 -20.86 -5.24
C PRO A 61 16.88 -22.15 -4.58
N SER A 62 17.73 -23.15 -4.49
CA SER A 62 17.47 -24.33 -3.66
C SER A 62 17.60 -23.96 -2.18
N VAL A 63 16.54 -24.10 -1.45
CA VAL A 63 16.50 -23.92 0.00
C VAL A 63 16.24 -25.27 0.64
N ASN A 64 17.02 -25.64 1.67
CA ASN A 64 16.89 -26.91 2.38
C ASN A 64 16.89 -28.15 1.45
N LYS A 65 17.70 -28.12 0.38
CA LYS A 65 17.78 -29.18 -0.66
C LYS A 65 16.48 -29.39 -1.45
N MET A 66 15.56 -28.41 -1.44
CA MET A 66 14.38 -28.42 -2.30
C MET A 66 14.75 -28.09 -3.74
N ILE A 67 13.82 -28.33 -4.67
CA ILE A 67 14.02 -28.03 -6.11
C ILE A 67 14.31 -26.56 -6.29
N SER A 68 15.31 -26.27 -7.13
CA SER A 68 15.67 -24.92 -7.62
C SER A 68 15.18 -24.72 -9.05
N SER A 69 15.04 -23.48 -9.46
CA SER A 69 14.76 -23.09 -10.84
C SER A 69 15.90 -22.24 -11.36
N LEU A 70 16.39 -22.55 -12.55
CA LEU A 70 17.37 -21.73 -13.25
C LEU A 70 16.77 -20.36 -13.64
N PRO A 71 17.59 -19.35 -13.93
CA PRO A 71 17.16 -18.08 -14.51
C PRO A 71 16.22 -18.27 -15.71
N ALA A 72 15.14 -17.48 -15.74
CA ALA A 72 14.16 -17.54 -16.82
C ALA A 72 14.77 -17.13 -18.17
N LYS A 73 14.48 -17.89 -19.23
CA LYS A 73 14.88 -17.57 -20.59
C LYS A 73 13.80 -16.83 -21.37
N HIS A 74 12.55 -17.00 -20.98
CA HIS A 74 11.36 -16.47 -21.66
C HIS A 74 10.44 -15.76 -20.68
N LEU A 75 9.66 -14.78 -21.15
CA LEU A 75 8.74 -13.99 -20.34
C LEU A 75 7.76 -14.87 -19.54
N SER A 76 7.17 -15.89 -20.19
CA SER A 76 6.24 -16.82 -19.53
C SER A 76 6.86 -17.56 -18.34
N THR A 77 8.13 -17.94 -18.44
CA THR A 77 8.87 -18.59 -17.35
C THR A 77 9.13 -17.59 -16.21
N LEU A 78 9.51 -16.35 -16.53
CA LEU A 78 9.70 -15.30 -15.53
C LEU A 78 8.40 -14.99 -14.78
N CYS A 79 7.27 -14.88 -15.49
CA CYS A 79 5.93 -14.70 -14.90
C CYS A 79 5.62 -15.82 -13.89
N ASN A 80 5.86 -17.07 -14.25
CA ASN A 80 5.69 -18.21 -13.34
C ASN A 80 6.65 -18.15 -12.13
N GLN A 81 7.91 -17.75 -12.34
CA GLN A 81 8.86 -17.60 -11.23
C GLN A 81 8.43 -16.48 -10.27
N MET A 82 7.91 -15.37 -10.78
CA MET A 82 7.37 -14.27 -9.95
C MET A 82 6.17 -14.74 -9.11
N VAL A 83 5.23 -15.48 -9.70
CA VAL A 83 4.08 -16.06 -8.95
C VAL A 83 4.58 -16.97 -7.82
N ASN A 84 5.50 -17.88 -8.12
CA ASN A 84 6.05 -18.79 -7.11
C ASN A 84 6.85 -18.03 -6.03
N PHE A 85 7.64 -17.04 -6.42
CA PHE A 85 8.40 -16.20 -5.50
C PHE A 85 7.48 -15.48 -4.50
N LEU A 86 6.46 -14.80 -5.00
CA LEU A 86 5.49 -14.09 -4.15
C LEU A 86 4.72 -15.05 -3.24
N GLY A 87 4.33 -16.22 -3.77
CA GLY A 87 3.68 -17.28 -3.00
C GLY A 87 4.56 -17.88 -1.90
N ILE A 88 5.87 -17.94 -2.11
CA ILE A 88 6.84 -18.40 -1.10
C ILE A 88 7.03 -17.30 -0.05
N MET A 89 7.29 -16.06 -0.47
CA MET A 89 7.64 -14.96 0.44
C MET A 89 6.49 -14.58 1.38
N GLN A 90 5.24 -14.74 0.97
CA GLN A 90 4.10 -14.53 1.88
C GLN A 90 4.06 -15.49 3.09
N ASN A 91 4.84 -16.57 3.08
CA ASN A 91 4.97 -17.45 4.25
C ASN A 91 6.04 -16.96 5.25
N GLU A 92 6.94 -16.09 4.79
CA GLU A 92 8.02 -15.56 5.61
C GLU A 92 7.86 -14.05 5.93
N TRP A 93 6.82 -13.38 5.39
CA TRP A 93 6.52 -11.97 5.59
C TRP A 93 5.03 -11.75 5.86
N ALA A 94 4.73 -10.80 6.73
CA ALA A 94 3.37 -10.63 7.24
C ALA A 94 2.43 -9.85 6.31
N SER A 95 2.97 -9.07 5.37
CA SER A 95 2.18 -8.16 4.54
C SER A 95 2.74 -8.10 3.10
N ALA A 96 2.70 -6.93 2.49
CA ALA A 96 2.93 -6.74 1.06
C ALA A 96 4.35 -7.09 0.60
N GLN A 97 4.43 -7.65 -0.61
CA GLN A 97 5.65 -7.95 -1.35
C GLN A 97 5.64 -7.11 -2.63
N SER A 98 6.77 -6.56 -3.05
CA SER A 98 6.80 -5.71 -4.24
C SER A 98 7.99 -5.96 -5.15
N PHE A 99 7.80 -5.65 -6.44
CA PHE A 99 8.84 -5.52 -7.44
C PHE A 99 8.83 -4.10 -8.01
N ALA A 100 9.96 -3.39 -7.86
CA ALA A 100 10.20 -2.12 -8.54
C ALA A 100 10.72 -2.35 -9.95
N HIS A 101 10.60 -1.34 -10.83
CA HIS A 101 11.09 -1.39 -12.22
C HIS A 101 10.52 -2.58 -13.02
N PHE A 102 9.25 -2.91 -12.77
CA PHE A 102 8.65 -4.13 -13.32
C PHE A 102 8.68 -4.13 -14.85
N ASP A 103 8.25 -3.06 -15.48
CA ASP A 103 8.22 -2.91 -16.93
C ASP A 103 9.64 -2.86 -17.52
N THR A 104 10.52 -2.02 -16.97
CA THR A 104 11.92 -1.91 -17.41
C THR A 104 12.64 -3.25 -17.39
N LEU A 105 12.44 -4.08 -16.37
CA LEU A 105 13.12 -5.36 -16.21
C LEU A 105 12.49 -6.51 -17.02
N LEU A 106 11.24 -6.37 -17.47
CA LEU A 106 10.57 -7.38 -18.29
C LEU A 106 10.78 -7.17 -19.80
N VAL A 107 10.95 -5.93 -20.27
CA VAL A 107 11.01 -5.64 -21.71
C VAL A 107 12.19 -6.31 -22.46
N PRO A 108 13.34 -6.65 -21.85
CA PRO A 108 14.38 -7.42 -22.53
C PRO A 108 13.92 -8.79 -23.04
N PHE A 109 12.99 -9.45 -22.31
CA PHE A 109 12.43 -10.72 -22.73
C PHE A 109 11.52 -10.56 -23.94
N ILE A 110 10.76 -9.45 -24.01
CA ILE A 110 9.89 -9.12 -25.14
C ILE A 110 10.75 -8.83 -26.38
N HIS A 111 11.80 -8.04 -26.19
CA HIS A 111 12.76 -7.67 -27.23
C HIS A 111 13.47 -8.90 -27.82
N GLN A 112 14.03 -9.76 -26.96
CA GLN A 112 14.79 -10.95 -27.36
C GLN A 112 13.91 -11.94 -28.14
N ASP A 113 12.69 -12.22 -27.64
CA ASP A 113 11.79 -13.22 -28.22
C ASP A 113 10.86 -12.61 -29.30
N LYS A 114 10.94 -11.28 -29.53
CA LYS A 114 10.12 -10.52 -30.48
C LYS A 114 8.62 -10.77 -30.29
N LEU A 115 8.18 -10.69 -29.03
CA LEU A 115 6.81 -11.00 -28.64
C LEU A 115 5.84 -9.93 -29.15
N SER A 116 4.68 -10.37 -29.63
CA SER A 116 3.55 -9.49 -29.95
C SER A 116 2.78 -9.11 -28.68
N VAL A 117 1.98 -8.03 -28.73
CA VAL A 117 1.08 -7.61 -27.63
C VAL A 117 0.25 -8.79 -27.13
N LYS A 118 -0.33 -9.61 -28.04
CA LYS A 118 -1.12 -10.79 -27.66
C LYS A 118 -0.33 -11.82 -26.86
N MET A 119 0.90 -12.13 -27.26
CA MET A 119 1.76 -13.09 -26.54
C MET A 119 2.16 -12.56 -25.17
N VAL A 120 2.43 -11.26 -25.06
CA VAL A 120 2.72 -10.59 -23.77
C VAL A 120 1.47 -10.60 -22.89
N SER A 121 0.29 -10.29 -23.46
CA SER A 121 -1.00 -10.33 -22.74
C SER A 121 -1.26 -11.73 -22.15
N ASP A 122 -1.03 -12.81 -22.90
CA ASP A 122 -1.21 -14.19 -22.42
C ASP A 122 -0.26 -14.51 -21.23
N CYS A 123 0.99 -14.02 -21.28
CA CYS A 123 1.95 -14.18 -20.17
C CYS A 123 1.52 -13.39 -18.92
N LEU A 124 1.12 -12.13 -19.10
CA LEU A 124 0.68 -11.26 -18.00
C LEU A 124 -0.66 -11.70 -17.42
N GLU A 125 -1.59 -12.20 -18.24
CA GLU A 125 -2.83 -12.79 -17.76
C GLU A 125 -2.55 -13.97 -16.82
N SER A 126 -1.64 -14.86 -17.21
CA SER A 126 -1.21 -15.98 -16.36
C SER A 126 -0.58 -15.50 -15.03
N PHE A 127 0.23 -14.43 -15.06
CA PHE A 127 0.80 -13.82 -13.87
C PHE A 127 -0.29 -13.23 -12.97
N ILE A 128 -1.18 -12.39 -13.53
CA ILE A 128 -2.25 -11.71 -12.78
C ILE A 128 -3.19 -12.73 -12.11
N TYR A 129 -3.67 -13.74 -12.85
CA TYR A 129 -4.50 -14.79 -12.26
C TYR A 129 -3.73 -15.60 -11.22
N GLY A 130 -2.46 -15.90 -11.47
CA GLY A 130 -1.61 -16.66 -10.55
C GLY A 130 -1.44 -16.00 -9.16
N ILE A 131 -1.38 -14.66 -9.11
CA ILE A 131 -1.27 -13.92 -7.85
C ILE A 131 -2.63 -13.53 -7.24
N ASN A 132 -3.76 -13.70 -7.95
CA ASN A 132 -5.10 -13.43 -7.41
C ASN A 132 -5.82 -14.71 -6.94
N ILE A 133 -5.36 -15.88 -7.35
CA ILE A 133 -5.90 -17.15 -6.85
C ILE A 133 -5.24 -17.45 -5.51
N PRO A 134 -6.03 -17.72 -4.44
CA PRO A 134 -5.50 -18.07 -3.13
C PRO A 134 -4.56 -19.27 -3.24
N SER A 135 -3.31 -19.09 -2.85
CA SER A 135 -2.33 -20.16 -2.86
C SER A 135 -2.47 -21.08 -1.63
N ARG A 136 -1.58 -22.01 -1.47
CA ARG A 136 -1.48 -23.18 -0.58
C ARG A 136 -2.28 -23.18 0.74
N TRP A 137 -2.42 -22.08 1.48
CA TRP A 137 -3.17 -22.00 2.73
C TRP A 137 -4.58 -21.40 2.56
N GLY A 138 -5.00 -21.14 1.31
CA GLY A 138 -6.38 -21.06 0.88
C GLY A 138 -7.22 -19.88 1.40
N THR A 139 -6.63 -18.87 2.04
CA THR A 139 -7.41 -17.79 2.64
C THR A 139 -7.19 -16.43 2.00
N GLN A 140 -5.99 -16.16 1.48
CA GLN A 140 -5.66 -14.88 0.86
C GLN A 140 -4.70 -15.05 -0.32
N ALA A 141 -4.88 -14.22 -1.34
CA ALA A 141 -3.91 -14.05 -2.41
C ALA A 141 -2.67 -13.30 -1.88
N PRO A 142 -1.47 -13.49 -2.48
CA PRO A 142 -0.28 -12.74 -2.11
C PRO A 142 -0.51 -11.23 -2.26
N PHE A 143 -0.44 -10.50 -1.14
CA PHE A 143 -0.50 -9.05 -1.21
C PHE A 143 0.75 -8.53 -1.94
N SER A 144 0.58 -8.13 -3.19
CA SER A 144 1.67 -7.79 -4.09
C SER A 144 1.50 -6.40 -4.70
N GLN A 145 2.64 -5.77 -5.00
CA GLN A 145 2.71 -4.48 -5.67
C GLN A 145 3.77 -4.53 -6.78
N ILE A 146 3.54 -3.85 -7.88
CA ILE A 146 4.53 -3.58 -8.92
C ILE A 146 4.62 -2.08 -9.17
N THR A 147 5.81 -1.61 -9.53
CA THR A 147 6.02 -0.22 -9.91
C THR A 147 6.46 -0.13 -11.37
N LEU A 148 5.78 0.71 -12.13
CA LEU A 148 6.04 0.98 -13.53
C LEU A 148 6.84 2.28 -13.66
N ASP A 149 7.87 2.25 -14.49
CA ASP A 149 8.68 3.41 -14.85
C ASP A 149 8.08 4.21 -16.01
N TRP A 150 7.25 3.57 -16.85
CA TRP A 150 6.64 4.03 -18.09
C TRP A 150 7.63 4.28 -19.23
N ASN A 151 8.79 4.81 -18.93
CA ASN A 151 9.94 4.91 -19.84
C ASN A 151 11.14 4.31 -19.17
N VAL A 152 12.10 3.79 -19.96
CA VAL A 152 13.35 3.26 -19.39
C VAL A 152 14.07 4.37 -18.64
N PRO A 153 14.28 4.21 -17.31
CA PRO A 153 14.93 5.23 -16.49
C PRO A 153 16.38 5.51 -16.94
N GLN A 154 16.85 6.73 -16.70
CA GLN A 154 18.18 7.18 -17.12
C GLN A 154 19.30 6.26 -16.61
N GLU A 155 19.19 5.72 -15.41
CA GLU A 155 20.14 4.78 -14.81
C GLU A 155 20.21 3.43 -15.53
N PHE A 156 19.18 3.06 -16.31
CA PHE A 156 19.11 1.81 -17.08
C PHE A 156 19.42 1.98 -18.56
N ILE A 157 19.31 3.18 -19.14
CA ILE A 157 19.42 3.40 -20.59
C ILE A 157 20.68 2.73 -21.19
N ASN A 158 21.84 2.94 -20.58
CA ASN A 158 23.12 2.42 -21.06
C ASN A 158 23.53 1.10 -20.37
N LYS A 159 22.70 0.57 -19.46
CA LYS A 159 22.99 -0.68 -18.76
C LYS A 159 22.66 -1.86 -19.69
N LYS A 160 23.55 -2.85 -19.74
CA LYS A 160 23.29 -4.10 -20.46
C LYS A 160 22.06 -4.78 -19.90
N ALA A 161 21.13 -5.16 -20.78
CA ALA A 161 19.96 -5.92 -20.40
C ALA A 161 20.34 -7.32 -19.93
N ILE A 162 19.54 -7.90 -19.04
CA ILE A 162 19.81 -9.22 -18.45
C ILE A 162 18.64 -10.16 -18.80
N VAL A 163 18.98 -11.28 -19.45
CA VAL A 163 18.06 -12.39 -19.73
C VAL A 163 18.77 -13.71 -19.45
N ALA A 164 18.06 -14.70 -18.96
CA ALA A 164 18.62 -16.02 -18.65
C ALA A 164 19.82 -15.99 -17.66
N GLY A 165 19.89 -14.98 -16.81
CA GLY A 165 20.98 -14.79 -15.85
C GLY A 165 22.27 -14.23 -16.44
N CYS A 166 22.26 -13.78 -17.70
CA CYS A 166 23.40 -13.25 -18.42
C CYS A 166 23.12 -11.89 -19.04
N GLU A 167 24.17 -11.07 -19.17
CA GLU A 167 24.09 -9.82 -19.94
C GLU A 167 23.88 -10.12 -21.42
N CYS A 168 23.02 -9.32 -22.05
CA CYS A 168 22.72 -9.34 -23.48
C CYS A 168 23.69 -8.45 -24.28
N ASP A 169 23.66 -8.56 -25.61
CA ASP A 169 24.39 -7.67 -26.49
C ASP A 169 23.75 -6.29 -26.66
N PHE A 170 22.53 -6.10 -26.16
CA PHE A 170 21.75 -4.87 -26.18
C PHE A 170 21.55 -4.32 -24.76
N THR A 171 21.13 -3.06 -24.67
CA THR A 171 20.86 -2.34 -23.42
C THR A 171 19.37 -2.29 -23.11
N TYR A 172 19.00 -1.89 -21.88
CA TYR A 172 17.58 -1.61 -21.57
C TYR A 172 17.02 -0.46 -22.44
N GLY A 173 17.86 0.55 -22.79
CA GLY A 173 17.46 1.65 -23.67
C GLY A 173 17.07 1.19 -25.07
N ASP A 174 17.66 0.11 -25.58
CA ASP A 174 17.31 -0.48 -26.88
C ASP A 174 15.90 -1.09 -26.87
N CYS A 175 15.33 -1.37 -25.67
CA CYS A 175 14.02 -1.98 -25.47
C CYS A 175 12.90 -0.94 -25.27
N GLN A 176 13.12 0.35 -25.51
CA GLN A 176 12.13 1.41 -25.28
C GLN A 176 10.81 1.19 -26.03
N LYS A 177 10.84 0.57 -27.20
CA LYS A 177 9.63 0.28 -28.00
C LYS A 177 8.78 -0.82 -27.37
N GLU A 178 9.40 -1.75 -26.68
CA GLU A 178 8.74 -2.87 -26.03
C GLU A 178 8.03 -2.43 -24.73
N MET A 179 8.35 -1.26 -24.18
CA MET A 179 7.60 -0.66 -23.06
C MET A 179 6.12 -0.50 -23.45
N LYS A 180 5.83 0.08 -24.61
CA LYS A 180 4.45 0.26 -25.08
C LYS A 180 3.72 -1.08 -25.27
N ILE A 181 4.42 -2.11 -25.81
CA ILE A 181 3.86 -3.46 -25.97
C ILE A 181 3.45 -4.04 -24.61
N LEU A 182 4.30 -3.88 -23.59
CA LEU A 182 4.03 -4.38 -22.26
C LEU A 182 2.87 -3.63 -21.60
N HIS A 183 2.86 -2.29 -21.70
CA HIS A 183 1.81 -1.46 -21.10
C HIS A 183 0.44 -1.76 -21.72
N ASP A 184 0.36 -1.82 -23.06
CA ASP A 184 -0.89 -2.15 -23.77
C ASP A 184 -1.40 -3.54 -23.35
N ALA A 185 -0.50 -4.54 -23.28
CA ALA A 185 -0.84 -5.88 -22.85
C ALA A 185 -1.31 -5.92 -21.37
N LEU A 186 -0.61 -5.21 -20.47
CA LEU A 186 -0.95 -5.17 -19.04
C LEU A 186 -2.33 -4.56 -18.81
N PHE A 187 -2.57 -3.38 -19.38
CA PHE A 187 -3.83 -2.67 -19.18
C PHE A 187 -4.99 -3.31 -19.95
N GLU A 188 -4.73 -4.03 -21.07
CA GLU A 188 -5.74 -4.88 -21.70
C GLU A 188 -6.21 -5.98 -20.73
N VAL A 189 -5.30 -6.67 -20.04
CA VAL A 189 -5.65 -7.69 -19.04
C VAL A 189 -6.43 -7.08 -17.87
N ILE A 190 -5.94 -5.96 -17.32
CA ILE A 190 -6.61 -5.27 -16.21
C ILE A 190 -8.03 -4.83 -16.60
N ASN A 191 -8.22 -4.27 -17.79
CA ASN A 191 -9.53 -3.80 -18.27
C ASN A 191 -10.56 -4.91 -18.44
N LYS A 192 -10.13 -6.14 -18.72
CA LYS A 192 -11.03 -7.31 -18.79
C LYS A 192 -11.64 -7.62 -17.42
N GLY A 193 -10.87 -7.51 -16.36
CA GLY A 193 -11.25 -8.03 -15.05
C GLY A 193 -11.36 -9.55 -15.03
N ASP A 194 -11.98 -10.11 -14.00
CA ASP A 194 -12.30 -11.55 -13.94
C ASP A 194 -13.52 -11.92 -14.82
N VAL A 195 -13.84 -13.21 -14.86
CA VAL A 195 -14.98 -13.73 -15.63
C VAL A 195 -16.34 -13.12 -15.24
N SER A 196 -16.45 -12.58 -14.02
CA SER A 196 -17.65 -11.93 -13.50
C SER A 196 -17.60 -10.40 -13.61
N GLY A 197 -16.53 -9.83 -14.17
CA GLY A 197 -16.34 -8.38 -14.29
C GLY A 197 -15.80 -7.71 -13.02
N ARG A 198 -15.28 -8.48 -12.05
CA ARG A 198 -14.57 -7.94 -10.88
C ARG A 198 -13.17 -7.50 -11.28
N GLY A 199 -12.71 -6.37 -10.76
CA GLY A 199 -11.32 -5.95 -10.90
C GLY A 199 -10.38 -6.86 -10.12
N PHE A 200 -9.16 -7.06 -10.62
CA PHE A 200 -8.12 -7.79 -9.91
C PHE A 200 -7.69 -7.02 -8.66
N GLN A 201 -7.58 -7.73 -7.54
CA GLN A 201 -7.17 -7.14 -6.27
C GLN A 201 -5.66 -6.85 -6.27
N PHE A 202 -4.88 -7.70 -6.92
CA PHE A 202 -3.42 -7.64 -7.01
C PHE A 202 -2.92 -7.84 -8.45
N PRO A 203 -1.71 -7.32 -8.78
CA PRO A 203 -0.87 -6.49 -7.94
C PRO A 203 -1.46 -5.07 -7.80
N ILE A 204 -1.14 -4.38 -6.71
CA ILE A 204 -1.26 -2.92 -6.70
C ILE A 204 -0.26 -2.39 -7.71
N ILE A 205 -0.74 -1.62 -8.68
CA ILE A 205 0.11 -1.02 -9.72
C ILE A 205 0.37 0.44 -9.31
N ALA A 206 1.64 0.81 -9.24
CA ALA A 206 2.07 2.19 -9.03
C ALA A 206 2.82 2.67 -10.28
N LEU A 207 2.55 3.87 -10.73
CA LEU A 207 3.10 4.46 -11.95
C LEU A 207 3.82 5.76 -11.66
N TYR A 208 5.09 5.87 -12.02
CA TYR A 208 5.81 7.14 -12.03
C TYR A 208 5.33 8.02 -13.17
N LEU A 209 4.76 9.17 -12.82
CA LEU A 209 4.49 10.23 -13.80
C LEU A 209 5.76 11.04 -14.05
N ASN A 210 5.97 11.41 -15.29
CA ASN A 210 7.08 12.27 -15.71
C ASN A 210 6.54 13.42 -16.57
N PRO A 211 7.31 14.51 -16.75
CA PRO A 211 6.85 15.67 -17.52
C PRO A 211 6.48 15.38 -18.97
N ASP A 212 7.08 14.36 -19.56
CA ASP A 212 6.88 13.95 -20.96
C ASP A 212 5.77 12.91 -21.13
N PHE A 213 4.93 12.69 -20.10
CA PHE A 213 3.86 11.70 -20.13
C PHE A 213 2.79 12.07 -21.16
N ASP A 214 2.45 11.12 -22.05
CA ASP A 214 1.47 11.34 -23.14
C ASP A 214 0.03 11.10 -22.66
N TRP A 215 -0.58 12.14 -22.10
CA TRP A 215 -1.92 12.09 -21.50
C TRP A 215 -3.04 11.65 -22.44
N MET A 216 -2.89 11.88 -23.75
CA MET A 216 -3.99 11.72 -24.72
C MET A 216 -3.91 10.43 -25.54
N HIS A 217 -2.82 9.67 -25.41
CA HIS A 217 -2.64 8.44 -26.19
C HIS A 217 -2.57 7.18 -25.31
N GLU A 218 -2.78 7.32 -23.99
CA GLU A 218 -2.75 6.20 -23.04
C GLU A 218 -4.18 5.74 -22.66
N GLU A 219 -4.98 5.42 -23.69
CA GLU A 219 -6.40 5.08 -23.56
C GLU A 219 -6.63 3.89 -22.62
N GLU A 220 -5.89 2.78 -22.78
CA GLU A 220 -6.10 1.57 -21.97
C GLU A 220 -5.74 1.78 -20.50
N LEU A 221 -4.72 2.58 -20.20
CA LEU A 221 -4.38 3.01 -18.84
C LEU A 221 -5.54 3.76 -18.20
N PHE A 222 -6.05 4.79 -18.85
CA PHE A 222 -7.09 5.64 -18.27
C PHE A 222 -8.47 4.95 -18.24
N LYS A 223 -8.73 3.98 -19.12
CA LYS A 223 -9.89 3.08 -19.00
C LYS A 223 -9.80 2.23 -17.73
N ALA A 224 -8.62 1.64 -17.44
CA ALA A 224 -8.41 0.87 -16.21
C ALA A 224 -8.54 1.76 -14.96
N CYS A 225 -8.06 2.99 -15.05
CA CYS A 225 -8.21 3.97 -13.99
C CYS A 225 -9.68 4.33 -13.74
N ALA A 226 -10.45 4.62 -14.80
CA ALA A 226 -11.88 4.92 -14.72
C ALA A 226 -12.71 3.76 -14.20
N LYS A 227 -12.35 2.53 -14.57
CA LYS A 227 -13.12 1.31 -14.26
C LYS A 227 -12.78 0.72 -12.90
N TYR A 228 -11.50 0.57 -12.59
CA TYR A 228 -11.01 -0.18 -11.44
C TYR A 228 -10.06 0.60 -10.52
N GLY A 229 -9.88 1.90 -10.76
CA GLY A 229 -9.08 2.76 -9.90
C GLY A 229 -7.59 2.41 -9.84
N THR A 230 -7.04 1.91 -10.91
CA THR A 230 -5.61 1.58 -11.04
C THR A 230 -5.00 2.30 -12.23
N PRO A 231 -3.77 2.83 -12.13
CA PRO A 231 -2.77 2.68 -11.07
C PRO A 231 -2.88 3.72 -9.93
N TYR A 232 -1.96 3.62 -8.95
CA TYR A 232 -1.51 4.71 -8.11
C TYR A 232 -0.57 5.60 -8.91
N PHE A 233 -0.77 6.91 -8.87
CA PHE A 233 0.07 7.87 -9.56
C PHE A 233 1.09 8.48 -8.60
N LEU A 234 2.38 8.40 -8.96
CA LEU A 234 3.49 9.00 -8.23
C LEU A 234 3.96 10.25 -8.97
N THR A 235 4.04 11.34 -8.25
CA THR A 235 4.44 12.65 -8.78
C THR A 235 5.85 13.06 -8.35
N LYS A 236 6.37 12.47 -7.25
CA LYS A 236 7.70 12.77 -6.73
C LYS A 236 8.79 12.01 -7.46
N GLU A 237 9.97 12.59 -7.50
CA GLU A 237 11.17 11.91 -8.00
C GLU A 237 11.53 10.72 -7.11
N LYS A 238 12.25 9.74 -7.70
CA LYS A 238 12.61 8.48 -7.02
C LYS A 238 13.42 8.68 -5.73
N GLN A 239 14.23 9.71 -5.64
CA GLN A 239 15.03 10.02 -4.46
C GLN A 239 14.17 10.53 -3.30
N ASP A 240 13.09 11.24 -3.58
CA ASP A 240 12.18 11.78 -2.56
C ASP A 240 11.26 10.73 -1.95
N VAL A 241 11.21 9.54 -2.53
CA VAL A 241 10.38 8.41 -2.08
C VAL A 241 11.21 7.23 -1.57
N GLU A 242 12.43 7.46 -1.09
CA GLU A 242 13.36 6.40 -0.68
C GLU A 242 12.76 5.47 0.38
N GLY A 243 12.05 6.01 1.35
CA GLY A 243 11.38 5.26 2.40
C GLY A 243 10.04 4.64 1.99
N TYR A 244 9.58 4.87 0.77
CA TYR A 244 8.29 4.38 0.30
C TYR A 244 8.39 2.91 -0.10
N PHE A 245 7.49 2.12 0.48
CA PHE A 245 7.42 0.70 0.16
C PHE A 245 7.11 0.47 -1.32
N GLY A 246 7.91 -0.40 -1.95
CA GLY A 246 7.67 -0.90 -3.31
C GLY A 246 8.19 -0.03 -4.44
N TYR A 247 8.77 1.13 -4.14
CA TYR A 247 9.28 2.04 -5.17
C TYR A 247 10.77 1.84 -5.49
N LYS A 248 11.48 1.18 -4.59
CA LYS A 248 12.87 0.74 -4.81
C LYS A 248 13.02 -0.74 -4.42
N PRO A 249 13.95 -1.48 -5.04
CA PRO A 249 14.29 -2.82 -4.57
C PRO A 249 14.95 -2.76 -3.18
N LEU A 250 14.77 -3.83 -2.40
CA LEU A 250 15.34 -4.01 -1.06
C LEU A 250 14.91 -2.92 -0.04
N CYS A 251 13.78 -2.25 -0.30
CA CYS A 251 13.17 -1.31 0.63
C CYS A 251 11.89 -1.92 1.21
N GLY A 252 11.66 -1.74 2.51
CA GLY A 252 10.47 -2.27 3.16
C GLY A 252 10.39 -1.92 4.64
N SER A 253 9.37 -2.45 5.29
CA SER A 253 9.14 -2.25 6.73
C SER A 253 9.31 -3.55 7.50
N MET A 254 10.17 -3.54 8.50
CA MET A 254 10.30 -4.67 9.43
C MET A 254 9.17 -4.72 10.45
N GLY A 255 8.49 -3.59 10.70
CA GLY A 255 7.39 -3.49 11.64
C GLY A 255 6.69 -2.14 11.57
N VAL A 256 5.39 -2.13 11.87
CA VAL A 256 4.55 -0.94 11.87
C VAL A 256 3.95 -0.75 13.26
N VAL A 257 3.99 0.47 13.78
CA VAL A 257 3.32 0.89 15.02
C VAL A 257 2.50 2.14 14.74
N THR A 258 1.24 2.15 15.18
CA THR A 258 0.33 3.29 15.02
C THR A 258 0.00 3.88 16.38
N LEU A 259 0.15 5.20 16.52
CA LEU A 259 -0.15 5.94 17.74
C LEU A 259 -1.61 6.40 17.76
N ASN A 260 -2.24 6.31 18.94
CA ASN A 260 -3.57 6.86 19.21
C ASN A 260 -3.47 8.33 19.63
N ILE A 261 -3.33 9.24 18.67
CA ILE A 261 -3.18 10.67 18.98
C ILE A 261 -4.49 11.32 19.46
N VAL A 262 -5.64 10.71 19.20
CA VAL A 262 -6.94 11.20 19.68
C VAL A 262 -7.00 11.17 21.20
N ARG A 263 -6.67 10.02 21.79
CA ARG A 263 -6.59 9.85 23.24
C ARG A 263 -5.60 10.82 23.87
N LEU A 264 -4.43 10.99 23.24
CA LEU A 264 -3.41 11.94 23.73
C LEU A 264 -3.98 13.35 23.79
N ALA A 265 -4.67 13.80 22.75
CA ALA A 265 -5.27 15.12 22.67
C ALA A 265 -6.40 15.30 23.70
N TYR A 266 -7.29 14.33 23.85
CA TYR A 266 -8.39 14.35 24.81
C TYR A 266 -7.91 14.45 26.27
N LEU A 267 -6.88 13.68 26.63
CA LEU A 267 -6.33 13.64 27.99
C LEU A 267 -5.46 14.85 28.31
N SER A 268 -4.99 15.60 27.32
CA SER A 268 -4.10 16.73 27.53
C SER A 268 -4.83 17.98 28.00
N SER A 269 -4.21 18.68 28.94
CA SER A 269 -4.73 19.94 29.47
C SER A 269 -4.35 21.15 28.60
N SER A 270 -3.25 21.05 27.85
CA SER A 270 -2.72 22.08 26.95
C SER A 270 -1.97 21.45 25.78
N LYS A 271 -1.58 22.26 24.82
CA LYS A 271 -0.76 21.89 23.67
C LYS A 271 0.60 21.32 24.12
N GLU A 272 1.25 21.93 25.11
CA GLU A 272 2.53 21.48 25.65
C GLU A 272 2.39 20.11 26.34
N ASP A 273 1.31 19.87 27.08
CA ASP A 273 1.02 18.57 27.69
C ASP A 273 0.82 17.49 26.62
N PHE A 274 0.17 17.85 25.50
CA PHE A 274 0.02 16.93 24.36
C PHE A 274 1.37 16.53 23.78
N PHE A 275 2.25 17.47 23.46
CA PHE A 275 3.57 17.14 22.89
C PHE A 275 4.43 16.33 23.85
N LYS A 276 4.35 16.58 25.16
CA LYS A 276 5.03 15.76 26.16
C LYS A 276 4.52 14.31 26.15
N ARG A 277 3.22 14.10 26.04
CA ARG A 277 2.63 12.76 25.94
C ARG A 277 2.99 12.08 24.62
N LEU A 278 2.95 12.82 23.52
CA LEU A 278 3.35 12.35 22.20
C LEU A 278 4.81 11.91 22.19
N ASP A 279 5.70 12.68 22.82
CA ASP A 279 7.10 12.34 22.97
C ASP A 279 7.29 11.00 23.69
N ASN A 280 6.63 10.83 24.83
CA ASN A 280 6.72 9.61 25.64
C ASN A 280 6.20 8.36 24.90
N VAL A 281 5.04 8.45 24.24
CA VAL A 281 4.48 7.28 23.51
C VAL A 281 5.29 6.95 22.28
N SER A 282 5.88 7.96 21.62
CA SER A 282 6.79 7.77 20.48
C SER A 282 8.07 7.05 20.91
N ASP A 283 8.64 7.34 22.08
CA ASP A 283 9.80 6.62 22.62
C ASP A 283 9.49 5.13 22.85
N VAL A 284 8.28 4.81 23.34
CA VAL A 284 7.84 3.42 23.50
C VAL A 284 7.76 2.72 22.15
N ALA A 285 7.20 3.39 21.11
CA ALA A 285 7.13 2.87 19.77
C ALA A 285 8.52 2.62 19.16
N LEU A 286 9.44 3.59 19.29
CA LEU A 286 10.82 3.48 18.78
C LEU A 286 11.57 2.33 19.44
N ARG A 287 11.44 2.17 20.74
CA ARG A 287 12.06 1.05 21.47
C ARG A 287 11.47 -0.30 21.03
N SER A 288 10.18 -0.37 20.70
CA SER A 288 9.57 -1.59 20.18
C SER A 288 10.17 -2.02 18.83
N PHE A 289 10.59 -1.05 17.98
CA PHE A 289 11.29 -1.35 16.73
C PHE A 289 12.69 -1.91 16.97
N GLU A 290 13.44 -1.37 17.94
CA GLU A 290 14.77 -1.89 18.29
C GLU A 290 14.69 -3.36 18.72
N VAL A 291 13.77 -3.66 19.66
CA VAL A 291 13.54 -5.03 20.13
C VAL A 291 13.14 -5.95 18.98
N LYS A 292 12.19 -5.52 18.14
CA LYS A 292 11.75 -6.32 17.01
C LYS A 292 12.88 -6.61 16.02
N ARG A 293 13.70 -5.61 15.69
CA ARG A 293 14.85 -5.76 14.77
C ARG A 293 15.86 -6.79 15.29
N GLN A 294 16.18 -6.72 16.59
CA GLN A 294 17.09 -7.69 17.23
C GLN A 294 16.56 -9.11 17.12
N VAL A 295 15.27 -9.32 17.44
CA VAL A 295 14.64 -10.64 17.38
C VAL A 295 14.60 -11.16 15.92
N LEU A 296 14.22 -10.33 14.95
CA LEU A 296 14.17 -10.74 13.54
C LEU A 296 15.54 -11.13 13.01
N ASN A 297 16.61 -10.41 13.36
CA ASN A 297 17.97 -10.76 12.97
C ASN A 297 18.41 -12.09 13.59
N GLN A 298 18.13 -12.32 14.87
CA GLN A 298 18.42 -13.61 15.54
C GLN A 298 17.67 -14.77 14.86
N LEU A 299 16.42 -14.59 14.50
CA LEU A 299 15.61 -15.62 13.85
C LEU A 299 16.07 -15.89 12.40
N LEU A 300 16.52 -14.85 11.67
CA LEU A 300 17.12 -14.99 10.34
C LEU A 300 18.43 -15.79 10.41
N GLU A 301 19.30 -15.48 11.39
CA GLU A 301 20.54 -16.23 11.63
C GLU A 301 20.24 -17.69 12.01
N ALA A 302 19.25 -17.92 12.84
CA ALA A 302 18.80 -19.27 13.25
C ALA A 302 18.13 -20.05 12.11
N GLY A 303 17.86 -19.42 10.95
CA GLY A 303 17.32 -20.08 9.76
C GLY A 303 15.80 -20.20 9.73
N LEU A 304 15.07 -19.39 10.49
CA LEU A 304 13.60 -19.38 10.47
C LEU A 304 13.04 -18.86 9.14
N TYR A 305 13.80 -18.01 8.44
CA TYR A 305 13.40 -17.43 7.15
C TYR A 305 14.36 -17.88 6.03
N PRO A 306 14.32 -19.15 5.64
CA PRO A 306 15.34 -19.74 4.76
C PRO A 306 15.30 -19.17 3.33
N TYR A 307 14.14 -18.79 2.82
CA TYR A 307 14.02 -18.15 1.51
C TYR A 307 14.43 -16.67 1.56
N THR A 308 13.98 -15.92 2.55
CA THR A 308 14.41 -14.53 2.78
C THR A 308 15.93 -14.43 2.88
N LYS A 309 16.58 -15.33 3.61
CA LYS A 309 18.03 -15.37 3.80
C LYS A 309 18.83 -15.53 2.47
N ALA A 310 18.20 -16.06 1.43
CA ALA A 310 18.83 -16.15 0.10
C ALA A 310 18.92 -14.80 -0.63
N TYR A 311 18.16 -13.79 -0.19
CA TYR A 311 18.05 -12.49 -0.83
C TYR A 311 18.51 -11.31 0.04
N ILE A 312 18.41 -11.41 1.37
CA ILE A 312 18.86 -10.38 2.31
C ILE A 312 19.78 -10.97 3.37
N SER A 313 20.73 -10.17 3.85
CA SER A 313 21.67 -10.55 4.91
C SER A 313 21.11 -10.33 6.31
N ASP A 314 20.34 -9.26 6.47
CA ASP A 314 19.77 -8.82 7.75
C ASP A 314 18.59 -7.85 7.54
N PHE A 315 17.95 -7.42 8.64
CA PHE A 315 16.86 -6.45 8.65
C PHE A 315 17.30 -5.01 8.94
N ASN A 316 18.60 -4.70 8.90
CA ASN A 316 19.10 -3.38 9.30
C ASN A 316 18.70 -2.27 8.34
N ASP A 317 18.54 -2.59 7.04
CA ASP A 317 18.10 -1.66 6.02
C ASP A 317 16.58 -1.48 5.93
N TYR A 318 15.80 -2.29 6.66
CA TYR A 318 14.35 -2.19 6.70
C TYR A 318 13.88 -1.20 7.76
N TYR A 319 12.85 -0.43 7.43
CA TYR A 319 12.34 0.64 8.30
C TYR A 319 11.48 0.11 9.45
N GLY A 320 11.63 0.70 10.64
CA GLY A 320 10.56 0.78 11.62
C GLY A 320 9.57 1.86 11.16
N THR A 321 8.32 1.52 10.93
CA THR A 321 7.33 2.43 10.37
C THR A 321 6.39 2.93 11.45
N LEU A 322 6.44 4.23 11.73
CA LEU A 322 5.52 4.90 12.64
C LEU A 322 4.31 5.43 11.87
N GLY A 323 3.12 5.23 12.39
CA GLY A 323 1.87 5.83 11.91
C GLY A 323 1.12 6.55 13.00
N ILE A 324 0.17 7.37 12.61
CA ILE A 324 -0.79 8.04 13.49
C ILE A 324 -2.21 7.81 12.98
N VAL A 325 -3.19 7.90 13.86
CA VAL A 325 -4.62 7.77 13.52
C VAL A 325 -5.41 8.88 14.19
N GLY A 326 -6.36 9.47 13.46
CA GLY A 326 -7.38 10.35 14.00
C GLY A 326 -6.91 11.79 14.19
N MET A 327 -6.14 12.37 13.27
CA MET A 327 -5.74 13.78 13.42
C MET A 327 -6.94 14.72 13.47
N ASN A 328 -7.95 14.50 12.63
CA ASN A 328 -9.18 15.29 12.67
C ASN A 328 -9.87 15.19 14.04
N GLU A 329 -10.03 13.96 14.55
CA GLU A 329 -10.64 13.73 15.85
C GLU A 329 -9.75 14.23 17.00
N ALA A 330 -8.43 14.17 16.87
CA ALA A 330 -7.52 14.74 17.86
C ALA A 330 -7.72 16.25 18.00
N CYS A 331 -7.83 16.96 16.87
CA CYS A 331 -8.12 18.39 16.84
C CYS A 331 -9.50 18.71 17.46
N LEU A 332 -10.54 17.93 17.15
CA LEU A 332 -11.89 18.10 17.72
C LEU A 332 -11.93 17.85 19.24
N ASN A 333 -11.14 16.90 19.75
CA ASN A 333 -11.11 16.53 21.15
C ASN A 333 -10.08 17.32 21.99
N ALA A 334 -9.16 18.05 21.36
CA ALA A 334 -8.19 18.91 22.05
C ALA A 334 -8.90 20.09 22.75
N LYS A 335 -8.74 20.17 24.09
CA LYS A 335 -9.42 21.18 24.92
C LYS A 335 -9.11 22.63 24.52
N TRP A 336 -7.93 22.86 23.97
CA TRP A 336 -7.44 24.17 23.52
C TRP A 336 -7.79 24.52 22.09
N LEU A 337 -8.34 23.57 21.30
CA LEU A 337 -8.57 23.77 19.87
C LEU A 337 -10.04 23.58 19.48
N LYS A 338 -10.60 22.38 19.64
CA LYS A 338 -12.00 22.01 19.35
C LYS A 338 -12.48 22.34 17.95
N LYS A 339 -11.63 22.16 16.95
CA LYS A 339 -11.87 22.45 15.55
C LYS A 339 -11.40 21.25 14.72
N GLY A 340 -12.08 20.97 13.60
CA GLY A 340 -11.69 19.94 12.64
C GLY A 340 -10.71 20.46 11.59
N LEU A 341 -10.15 19.57 10.76
CA LEU A 341 -9.08 19.88 9.78
C LEU A 341 -9.46 20.85 8.66
N MET A 342 -10.75 21.23 8.53
CA MET A 342 -11.15 22.34 7.64
C MET A 342 -10.77 23.72 8.19
N ASP A 343 -10.43 23.83 9.48
CA ASP A 343 -10.02 25.07 10.13
C ASP A 343 -8.50 25.24 10.13
N LEU A 344 -8.02 26.45 9.85
CA LEU A 344 -6.59 26.77 9.77
C LEU A 344 -5.80 26.52 11.07
N ASP A 345 -6.43 26.75 12.24
CA ASP A 345 -5.76 26.48 13.52
C ASP A 345 -5.51 24.98 13.70
N ALA A 346 -6.48 24.14 13.25
CA ALA A 346 -6.33 22.68 13.26
C ALA A 346 -5.28 22.21 12.26
N GLN A 347 -5.21 22.82 11.08
CA GLN A 347 -4.17 22.55 10.09
C GLN A 347 -2.79 22.91 10.62
N THR A 348 -2.64 24.09 11.24
CA THR A 348 -1.38 24.52 11.86
C THR A 348 -0.93 23.54 12.95
N PHE A 349 -1.83 23.16 13.86
CA PHE A 349 -1.52 22.20 14.92
C PHE A 349 -1.12 20.84 14.33
N SER A 350 -1.79 20.38 13.27
CA SER A 350 -1.47 19.11 12.61
C SER A 350 -0.10 19.12 11.95
N MET A 351 0.28 20.24 11.30
CA MET A 351 1.64 20.39 10.77
C MET A 351 2.70 20.33 11.87
N GLU A 352 2.49 21.02 12.99
CA GLU A 352 3.40 20.96 14.13
C GLU A 352 3.58 19.53 14.68
N VAL A 353 2.50 18.72 14.69
CA VAL A 353 2.57 17.31 15.11
C VAL A 353 3.43 16.49 14.15
N LEU A 354 3.24 16.67 12.83
CA LEU A 354 4.02 15.96 11.81
C LEU A 354 5.50 16.38 11.83
N GLU A 355 5.78 17.67 11.95
CA GLU A 355 7.13 18.21 12.07
C GLU A 355 7.84 17.69 13.34
N PHE A 356 7.14 17.66 14.47
CA PHE A 356 7.65 17.10 15.73
C PHE A 356 8.04 15.63 15.56
N LEU A 357 7.17 14.81 14.96
CA LEU A 357 7.45 13.40 14.72
C LEU A 357 8.61 13.22 13.75
N ASN A 358 8.65 13.94 12.63
CA ASN A 358 9.75 13.87 11.68
C ASN A 358 11.09 14.26 12.32
N HIS A 359 11.13 15.35 13.08
CA HIS A 359 12.34 15.75 13.80
C HIS A 359 12.81 14.66 14.78
N LYS A 360 11.87 14.03 15.50
CA LYS A 360 12.18 12.92 16.41
C LYS A 360 12.74 11.70 15.67
N LEU A 361 12.16 11.35 14.51
CA LEU A 361 12.59 10.18 13.73
C LEU A 361 13.96 10.40 13.06
N LEU A 362 14.24 11.61 12.57
CA LEU A 362 15.54 11.95 11.97
C LEU A 362 16.73 11.80 12.92
N ASN A 363 16.49 11.92 14.22
CA ASN A 363 17.52 11.82 15.25
C ASN A 363 17.76 10.38 15.76
N GLN A 364 17.13 9.37 15.12
CA GLN A 364 17.32 7.97 15.52
C GLN A 364 18.54 7.36 14.84
N SER A 365 19.21 6.46 15.56
CA SER A 365 20.31 5.65 15.03
C SER A 365 19.84 4.53 14.11
N GLN A 366 18.57 4.12 14.23
CA GLN A 366 17.93 3.09 13.41
C GLN A 366 17.12 3.70 12.27
N LYS A 367 16.95 2.96 11.16
CA LYS A 367 16.06 3.39 10.08
C LYS A 367 14.60 3.36 10.55
N VAL A 368 13.99 4.53 10.61
CA VAL A 368 12.57 4.74 10.91
C VAL A 368 11.96 5.73 9.94
N ASN A 369 10.69 5.59 9.64
CA ASN A 369 9.96 6.52 8.80
C ASN A 369 8.55 6.80 9.33
N LEU A 370 7.96 7.92 8.91
CA LEU A 370 6.58 8.28 9.20
C LEU A 370 5.72 7.93 7.98
N LYS A 371 4.65 7.17 8.18
CA LYS A 371 3.75 6.73 7.11
C LYS A 371 2.31 7.07 7.41
N ALA A 372 1.56 7.52 6.40
CA ALA A 372 0.11 7.53 6.45
C ALA A 372 -0.41 6.08 6.35
N THR A 373 -0.27 5.34 7.44
CA THR A 373 -0.57 3.91 7.47
C THR A 373 -2.04 3.65 7.22
N PRO A 374 -2.41 2.79 6.25
CA PRO A 374 -3.79 2.35 6.09
C PRO A 374 -4.17 1.44 7.26
N ALA A 375 -4.79 2.04 8.29
CA ALA A 375 -5.05 1.41 9.58
C ALA A 375 -6.52 0.99 9.73
N GLU A 376 -7.03 0.17 8.79
CA GLU A 376 -8.45 -0.18 8.67
C GLU A 376 -9.12 -0.59 9.99
N SER A 377 -8.59 -1.63 10.63
CA SER A 377 -9.15 -2.16 11.89
C SER A 377 -8.74 -1.32 13.09
N VAL A 378 -7.57 -0.68 13.05
CA VAL A 378 -7.03 0.09 14.18
C VAL A 378 -7.83 1.37 14.40
N CYS A 379 -8.31 2.01 13.32
CA CYS A 379 -9.20 3.17 13.41
C CYS A 379 -10.47 2.88 14.21
N THR A 380 -11.08 1.71 13.98
CA THR A 380 -12.27 1.25 14.71
C THR A 380 -11.92 0.80 16.12
N HIS A 381 -10.85 0.02 16.27
CA HIS A 381 -10.38 -0.52 17.55
C HIS A 381 -10.07 0.59 18.57
N PHE A 382 -9.32 1.62 18.18
CA PHE A 382 -9.02 2.74 19.07
C PHE A 382 -10.28 3.52 19.44
N ALA A 383 -11.16 3.80 18.47
CA ALA A 383 -12.41 4.51 18.73
C ALA A 383 -13.32 3.75 19.73
N GLN A 384 -13.39 2.41 19.62
CA GLN A 384 -14.17 1.57 20.53
C GLN A 384 -13.60 1.59 21.95
N ILE A 385 -12.30 1.32 22.12
CA ILE A 385 -11.66 1.36 23.45
C ILE A 385 -11.79 2.74 24.09
N ASP A 386 -11.56 3.80 23.30
CA ASP A 386 -11.62 5.16 23.83
C ASP A 386 -13.03 5.54 24.23
N GLN A 387 -14.04 5.12 23.49
CA GLN A 387 -15.44 5.41 23.81
C GLN A 387 -15.93 4.66 25.05
N GLU A 388 -15.41 3.46 25.30
CA GLU A 388 -15.66 2.71 26.55
C GLU A 388 -15.02 3.39 27.77
N LEU A 389 -13.79 3.89 27.63
CA LEU A 389 -13.05 4.52 28.71
C LEU A 389 -13.43 5.99 28.92
N TYR A 390 -13.80 6.69 27.86
CA TYR A 390 -14.07 8.12 27.82
C TYR A 390 -15.33 8.39 26.96
N PRO A 391 -16.55 8.21 27.51
CA PRO A 391 -17.78 8.33 26.74
C PRO A 391 -18.01 9.68 26.05
N GLU A 392 -17.34 10.74 26.50
CA GLU A 392 -17.43 12.10 25.93
C GLU A 392 -16.50 12.32 24.72
N ILE A 393 -15.64 11.34 24.40
CA ILE A 393 -14.74 11.48 23.27
C ILE A 393 -15.53 11.51 21.96
N GLN A 394 -15.25 12.52 21.13
CA GLN A 394 -15.96 12.68 19.86
C GLN A 394 -15.39 11.72 18.82
N SER A 395 -16.23 10.84 18.29
CA SER A 395 -15.93 9.96 17.17
C SER A 395 -17.21 9.55 16.45
N HIS A 396 -17.10 9.01 15.25
CA HIS A 396 -18.20 8.39 14.51
C HIS A 396 -18.23 6.86 14.66
N GLY A 397 -17.61 6.32 15.74
CA GLY A 397 -17.38 4.90 15.94
C GLY A 397 -16.14 4.39 15.18
N TYR A 398 -15.39 5.29 14.59
CA TYR A 398 -14.06 5.09 14.00
C TYR A 398 -13.27 6.41 14.05
N TYR A 399 -11.97 6.34 13.93
CA TYR A 399 -11.09 7.49 13.73
C TYR A 399 -10.65 7.59 12.27
N THR A 400 -10.48 8.80 11.78
CA THR A 400 -9.96 9.06 10.43
C THR A 400 -8.50 8.54 10.32
N ASN A 401 -8.13 8.00 9.16
CA ASN A 401 -6.74 7.60 8.92
C ASN A 401 -5.82 8.81 8.96
N SER A 402 -4.71 8.67 9.68
CA SER A 402 -3.58 9.62 9.68
C SER A 402 -4.06 11.09 9.77
N THR A 403 -3.70 11.92 8.79
CA THR A 403 -4.07 13.34 8.68
C THR A 403 -5.10 13.60 7.58
N TYR A 404 -5.83 12.57 7.13
CA TYR A 404 -6.86 12.78 6.13
C TYR A 404 -8.02 13.62 6.66
N LEU A 405 -8.68 14.35 5.76
CA LEU A 405 -9.96 14.99 6.06
C LEU A 405 -11.01 13.94 6.41
N ASP A 406 -11.96 14.29 7.29
CA ASP A 406 -13.17 13.49 7.44
C ASP A 406 -13.86 13.37 6.08
N VAL A 407 -14.27 12.17 5.72
CA VAL A 407 -14.86 11.86 4.40
C VAL A 407 -16.13 12.63 4.06
N ALA A 408 -16.74 13.31 5.05
CA ALA A 408 -17.91 14.14 4.88
C ALA A 408 -17.59 15.66 4.84
N SER A 409 -16.30 16.05 4.89
CA SER A 409 -15.90 17.45 5.00
C SER A 409 -16.21 18.26 3.76
N THR A 410 -15.86 17.76 2.58
CA THR A 410 -16.05 18.48 1.31
C THR A 410 -16.34 17.51 0.16
N ASP A 411 -17.05 17.99 -0.86
CA ASP A 411 -17.27 17.35 -2.16
C ASP A 411 -16.46 18.01 -3.29
N ASP A 412 -15.63 18.99 -2.96
CA ASP A 412 -14.67 19.62 -3.88
C ASP A 412 -13.28 18.97 -3.73
N VAL A 413 -12.84 18.27 -4.77
CA VAL A 413 -11.53 17.59 -4.79
C VAL A 413 -10.38 18.58 -4.71
N PHE A 414 -10.53 19.77 -5.28
CA PHE A 414 -9.46 20.76 -5.32
C PHE A 414 -9.29 21.47 -3.98
N GLU A 415 -10.39 21.71 -3.25
CA GLU A 415 -10.34 22.15 -1.86
C GLU A 415 -9.64 21.11 -0.97
N ALA A 416 -10.00 19.85 -1.12
CA ALA A 416 -9.37 18.77 -0.37
C ALA A 416 -7.87 18.62 -0.69
N LEU A 417 -7.48 18.70 -1.95
CA LEU A 417 -6.08 18.67 -2.38
C LEU A 417 -5.28 19.84 -1.83
N HIS A 418 -5.86 21.05 -1.85
CA HIS A 418 -5.21 22.25 -1.33
C HIS A 418 -4.86 22.10 0.17
N ILE A 419 -5.76 21.52 0.96
CA ILE A 419 -5.52 21.27 2.40
C ILE A 419 -4.54 20.12 2.62
N GLN A 420 -4.64 19.06 1.82
CA GLN A 420 -3.93 17.82 2.07
C GLN A 420 -2.49 17.78 1.56
N GLN A 421 -2.14 18.53 0.52
CA GLN A 421 -0.82 18.47 -0.10
C GLN A 421 0.33 18.68 0.91
N ASP A 422 0.20 19.66 1.80
CA ASP A 422 1.24 19.97 2.79
C ASP A 422 1.41 18.83 3.80
N PHE A 423 0.30 18.22 4.26
CA PHE A 423 0.34 17.06 5.14
C PHE A 423 0.93 15.83 4.45
N GLN A 424 0.55 15.57 3.21
CA GLN A 424 1.00 14.41 2.46
C GLN A 424 2.52 14.44 2.22
N ASN A 425 3.10 15.63 2.08
CA ASN A 425 4.53 15.83 1.91
C ASN A 425 5.36 15.59 3.17
N GLN A 426 4.74 15.51 4.36
CA GLN A 426 5.43 15.20 5.60
C GLN A 426 5.72 13.70 5.81
N TYR A 427 5.13 12.83 5.00
CA TYR A 427 5.30 11.39 5.19
C TYR A 427 6.50 10.84 4.41
N SER A 428 7.54 10.42 5.14
CA SER A 428 8.75 9.80 4.59
C SER A 428 8.60 8.30 4.28
N GLY A 429 7.54 7.66 4.77
CA GLY A 429 7.30 6.22 4.63
C GLY A 429 6.14 5.83 3.71
N ALA A 430 5.62 6.72 2.96
CA ALA A 430 4.51 6.68 2.01
C ALA A 430 3.18 7.25 2.53
N THR A 431 2.45 7.77 1.58
CA THR A 431 1.08 8.24 1.72
C THR A 431 0.32 8.00 0.42
N SER A 432 -0.98 8.29 0.36
CA SER A 432 -1.74 8.28 -0.89
C SER A 432 -3.03 9.08 -0.71
N PHE A 433 -3.29 10.05 -1.56
CA PHE A 433 -4.55 10.80 -1.57
C PHE A 433 -5.58 10.12 -2.48
N PRO A 434 -6.71 9.61 -1.94
CA PRO A 434 -7.76 8.98 -2.74
C PRO A 434 -8.77 10.01 -3.23
N VAL A 435 -8.98 10.06 -4.55
CA VAL A 435 -10.06 10.83 -5.17
C VAL A 435 -11.27 9.93 -5.34
N PHE A 436 -12.24 10.03 -4.43
CA PHE A 436 -13.43 9.19 -4.41
C PHE A 436 -14.48 9.66 -5.42
N ILE A 437 -14.97 8.74 -6.28
CA ILE A 437 -15.94 9.03 -7.35
C ILE A 437 -17.01 7.93 -7.38
N ASP A 438 -18.22 8.21 -6.88
CA ASP A 438 -19.26 7.19 -6.79
C ASP A 438 -20.02 6.94 -8.09
N HIS A 439 -20.16 7.97 -8.93
CA HIS A 439 -20.95 7.85 -10.16
C HIS A 439 -20.19 7.14 -11.29
N GLY A 440 -18.89 6.89 -11.08
CA GLY A 440 -17.99 6.41 -12.12
C GLY A 440 -17.77 7.45 -13.22
N ILE A 441 -16.69 7.32 -13.96
CA ILE A 441 -16.39 8.17 -15.11
C ILE A 441 -16.46 7.30 -16.37
N ALA A 442 -17.41 7.58 -17.25
CA ALA A 442 -17.57 6.80 -18.49
C ALA A 442 -16.52 7.15 -19.54
N ASP A 443 -16.07 8.40 -19.57
CA ASP A 443 -15.08 8.89 -20.53
C ASP A 443 -13.68 8.90 -19.90
N TRP A 444 -12.80 8.04 -20.37
CA TRP A 444 -11.42 7.95 -19.92
C TRP A 444 -10.63 9.26 -20.09
N LYS A 445 -11.00 10.11 -21.06
CA LYS A 445 -10.36 11.42 -21.28
C LYS A 445 -10.59 12.37 -20.12
N MET A 446 -11.74 12.30 -19.48
CA MET A 446 -12.01 13.08 -18.26
C MET A 446 -11.10 12.63 -17.13
N VAL A 447 -10.85 11.32 -16.99
CA VAL A 447 -9.90 10.80 -16.01
C VAL A 447 -8.48 11.27 -16.32
N ALA A 448 -8.06 11.20 -17.59
CA ALA A 448 -6.76 11.68 -18.02
C ALA A 448 -6.58 13.18 -17.70
N LEU A 449 -7.60 13.99 -17.98
CA LEU A 449 -7.59 15.43 -17.68
C LEU A 449 -7.50 15.68 -16.16
N LEU A 450 -8.27 14.94 -15.35
CA LEU A 450 -8.24 15.07 -13.89
C LEU A 450 -6.85 14.72 -13.33
N VAL A 451 -6.28 13.57 -13.75
CA VAL A 451 -4.94 13.13 -13.34
C VAL A 451 -3.89 14.15 -13.73
N LYS A 452 -3.95 14.67 -14.98
CA LYS A 452 -3.08 15.74 -15.46
C LYS A 452 -3.20 17.01 -14.61
N THR A 453 -4.45 17.44 -14.33
CA THR A 453 -4.71 18.63 -13.53
C THR A 453 -4.12 18.51 -12.13
N ILE A 454 -4.27 17.35 -11.49
CA ILE A 454 -3.67 17.09 -10.17
C ILE A 454 -2.15 17.13 -10.26
N TYR A 455 -1.56 16.43 -11.23
CA TYR A 455 -0.12 16.37 -11.43
C TYR A 455 0.54 17.74 -11.65
N GLU A 456 -0.11 18.60 -12.46
CA GLU A 456 0.45 19.89 -12.84
C GLU A 456 0.25 21.00 -11.78
N ASN A 457 -0.76 20.88 -10.90
CA ASN A 457 -1.17 21.98 -10.02
C ASN A 457 -1.04 21.70 -8.51
N TYR A 458 -0.83 20.44 -8.11
CA TYR A 458 -0.80 20.06 -6.69
C TYR A 458 0.45 19.24 -6.37
N ASP A 459 1.10 19.59 -5.26
CA ASP A 459 2.28 18.87 -4.76
C ASP A 459 1.87 17.70 -3.85
N VAL A 460 1.14 16.73 -4.42
CA VAL A 460 0.74 15.50 -3.71
C VAL A 460 1.61 14.35 -4.17
N PRO A 461 2.42 13.73 -3.30
CA PRO A 461 3.42 12.73 -3.71
C PRO A 461 2.83 11.48 -4.34
N VAL A 462 1.66 11.04 -3.87
CA VAL A 462 0.95 9.88 -4.41
C VAL A 462 -0.55 10.14 -4.34
N PHE A 463 -1.27 9.84 -5.41
CA PHE A 463 -2.74 9.89 -5.42
C PHE A 463 -3.36 8.77 -6.24
N THR A 464 -4.65 8.55 -6.05
CA THR A 464 -5.42 7.55 -6.80
C THR A 464 -6.76 8.11 -7.21
N ILE A 465 -7.21 7.78 -8.41
CA ILE A 465 -8.61 7.90 -8.76
C ILE A 465 -9.32 6.66 -8.22
N THR A 466 -10.38 6.86 -7.46
CA THR A 466 -11.05 5.78 -6.72
C THR A 466 -12.54 5.74 -7.06
N PRO A 467 -12.91 5.18 -8.24
CA PRO A 467 -14.30 4.94 -8.58
C PRO A 467 -14.91 3.89 -7.66
N THR A 468 -16.20 4.03 -7.34
CA THR A 468 -17.01 2.92 -6.87
C THR A 468 -17.61 2.22 -8.09
N TYR A 469 -17.67 0.90 -8.08
CA TYR A 469 -18.36 0.12 -9.12
C TYR A 469 -19.13 -1.04 -8.50
N SER A 470 -20.07 -1.57 -9.25
CA SER A 470 -20.89 -2.70 -8.81
C SER A 470 -20.75 -3.88 -9.75
N VAL A 471 -21.01 -5.09 -9.26
CA VAL A 471 -20.97 -6.31 -10.07
C VAL A 471 -22.26 -7.09 -9.86
N CYS A 472 -22.94 -7.37 -10.96
CA CYS A 472 -24.08 -8.29 -10.97
C CYS A 472 -23.60 -9.69 -11.38
N GLU A 473 -24.00 -10.71 -10.65
CA GLU A 473 -23.65 -12.11 -10.94
C GLU A 473 -24.00 -12.53 -12.38
N GLU A 474 -25.13 -12.01 -12.94
CA GLU A 474 -25.59 -12.38 -14.28
C GLU A 474 -25.13 -11.39 -15.38
N HIS A 475 -24.88 -10.11 -15.04
CA HIS A 475 -24.63 -9.06 -16.02
C HIS A 475 -23.23 -8.45 -15.93
N GLY A 476 -22.42 -8.92 -14.98
CA GLY A 476 -21.04 -8.46 -14.78
C GLY A 476 -20.95 -7.04 -14.24
N TYR A 477 -19.92 -6.34 -14.70
CA TYR A 477 -19.58 -4.97 -14.27
C TYR A 477 -20.70 -3.95 -14.55
N LEU A 478 -20.96 -3.09 -13.57
CA LEU A 478 -21.86 -1.96 -13.63
C LEU A 478 -21.12 -0.70 -13.17
N LEU A 479 -21.30 0.38 -13.91
CA LEU A 479 -20.68 1.67 -13.59
C LEU A 479 -21.31 2.29 -12.34
N GLY A 480 -20.47 2.75 -11.42
CA GLY A 480 -20.91 3.45 -10.21
C GLY A 480 -21.52 2.53 -9.15
N HIS A 481 -22.03 3.16 -8.10
CA HIS A 481 -22.73 2.50 -7.02
C HIS A 481 -24.16 2.14 -7.45
N GLN A 482 -24.48 0.87 -7.51
CA GLN A 482 -25.77 0.31 -7.89
C GLN A 482 -26.14 -0.81 -6.92
N ASP A 483 -27.02 -0.59 -5.95
CA ASP A 483 -27.48 -1.63 -5.02
C ASP A 483 -28.23 -2.76 -5.74
N ILE A 484 -28.92 -2.39 -6.82
CA ILE A 484 -29.77 -3.29 -7.61
C ILE A 484 -29.37 -3.19 -9.07
N CYS A 485 -29.18 -4.35 -9.70
CA CYS A 485 -28.90 -4.44 -11.13
C CYS A 485 -30.05 -3.86 -11.97
N PRO A 486 -29.79 -2.85 -12.83
CA PRO A 486 -30.83 -2.24 -13.66
C PRO A 486 -31.40 -3.18 -14.73
N LYS A 487 -30.73 -4.31 -15.01
CA LYS A 487 -31.15 -5.27 -16.04
C LYS A 487 -32.01 -6.41 -15.48
N CYS A 488 -31.72 -6.93 -14.28
CA CYS A 488 -32.43 -8.09 -13.71
C CYS A 488 -33.04 -7.84 -12.33
N SER A 489 -32.87 -6.65 -11.75
CA SER A 489 -33.39 -6.26 -10.45
C SER A 489 -32.88 -7.11 -9.27
N LYS A 490 -31.77 -7.85 -9.43
CA LYS A 490 -31.10 -8.56 -8.35
C LYS A 490 -30.12 -7.64 -7.63
N SER A 491 -29.80 -7.95 -6.37
CA SER A 491 -28.74 -7.28 -5.62
C SER A 491 -27.39 -7.42 -6.33
N THR A 492 -26.52 -6.46 -6.11
CA THR A 492 -25.17 -6.43 -6.69
C THR A 492 -24.12 -6.45 -5.58
N GLU A 493 -22.91 -6.85 -5.92
CA GLU A 493 -21.74 -6.65 -5.09
C GLU A 493 -21.19 -5.24 -5.34
N ILE A 494 -20.87 -4.49 -4.29
CA ILE A 494 -20.35 -3.12 -4.41
C ILE A 494 -18.87 -3.11 -4.05
N TYR A 495 -18.05 -2.58 -4.94
CA TYR A 495 -16.61 -2.50 -4.78
C TYR A 495 -16.14 -1.06 -4.68
N SER A 496 -15.34 -0.78 -3.66
CA SER A 496 -14.62 0.49 -3.51
C SER A 496 -13.30 0.26 -2.79
N ARG A 497 -12.44 1.28 -2.75
CA ARG A 497 -11.15 1.20 -2.06
C ARG A 497 -11.37 1.36 -0.55
N VAL A 498 -11.03 0.32 0.21
CA VAL A 498 -11.17 0.35 1.68
C VAL A 498 -10.05 1.17 2.33
N SER A 499 -8.81 0.96 1.92
CA SER A 499 -7.66 1.77 2.32
C SER A 499 -6.57 1.74 1.24
N GLY A 500 -5.94 0.61 0.99
CA GLY A 500 -4.90 0.46 0.00
C GLY A 500 -5.31 -0.35 -1.25
N TYR A 501 -6.47 -1.02 -1.23
CA TYR A 501 -6.91 -1.91 -2.31
C TYR A 501 -8.45 -1.99 -2.36
N TYR A 502 -8.98 -2.49 -3.49
CA TYR A 502 -10.40 -2.68 -3.68
C TYR A 502 -10.90 -3.94 -3.00
N ARG A 503 -12.10 -3.85 -2.39
CA ARG A 503 -12.76 -4.97 -1.75
C ARG A 503 -14.27 -4.78 -1.81
N ASN A 504 -15.02 -5.89 -1.82
CA ASN A 504 -16.47 -5.85 -1.66
C ASN A 504 -16.82 -5.18 -0.32
N LEU A 505 -17.75 -4.23 -0.36
CA LEU A 505 -18.19 -3.44 0.80
C LEU A 505 -18.70 -4.30 1.96
N GLU A 506 -19.38 -5.42 1.67
CA GLU A 506 -19.86 -6.36 2.67
C GLU A 506 -18.75 -6.99 3.52
N ASP A 507 -17.54 -7.09 2.95
CA ASP A 507 -16.37 -7.64 3.64
C ASP A 507 -15.61 -6.60 4.50
N TRP A 508 -16.04 -5.35 4.52
CA TRP A 508 -15.40 -4.31 5.30
C TRP A 508 -15.78 -4.41 6.77
N ASN A 509 -14.90 -3.98 7.67
CA ASN A 509 -15.23 -3.86 9.08
C ASN A 509 -16.29 -2.74 9.30
N GLU A 510 -17.01 -2.82 10.43
CA GLU A 510 -18.11 -1.93 10.76
C GLU A 510 -17.74 -0.44 10.68
N GLY A 511 -16.56 -0.06 11.18
CA GLY A 511 -16.09 1.33 11.14
C GLY A 511 -15.87 1.83 9.71
N LYS A 512 -15.32 0.99 8.83
CA LYS A 512 -15.12 1.33 7.42
C LYS A 512 -16.42 1.35 6.62
N GLN A 513 -17.41 0.52 6.96
CA GLN A 513 -18.75 0.62 6.38
C GLN A 513 -19.45 1.93 6.80
N LYS A 514 -19.31 2.35 8.08
CA LYS A 514 -19.78 3.65 8.56
C LYS A 514 -19.07 4.82 7.85
N GLU A 515 -17.76 4.72 7.66
CA GLU A 515 -17.00 5.71 6.89
C GLU A 515 -17.53 5.83 5.46
N PHE A 516 -17.73 4.69 4.77
CA PHE A 516 -18.26 4.67 3.41
C PHE A 516 -19.65 5.31 3.33
N SER A 517 -20.56 5.01 4.25
CA SER A 517 -21.92 5.57 4.25
C SER A 517 -21.96 7.09 4.47
N ARG A 518 -20.91 7.67 5.07
CA ARG A 518 -20.76 9.12 5.29
C ARG A 518 -19.97 9.81 4.19
N ARG A 519 -19.31 9.02 3.31
CA ARG A 519 -18.41 9.55 2.30
C ARG A 519 -19.12 10.46 1.32
N LYS A 520 -18.68 11.72 1.24
CA LYS A 520 -18.97 12.57 0.11
C LYS A 520 -18.06 12.20 -1.04
N THR A 521 -18.62 12.07 -2.22
CA THR A 521 -17.86 11.83 -3.43
C THR A 521 -17.58 13.14 -4.13
N TYR A 522 -16.41 13.24 -4.71
CA TYR A 522 -15.99 14.46 -5.34
C TYR A 522 -16.76 14.69 -6.65
N SER A 523 -17.22 15.95 -6.84
CA SER A 523 -17.72 16.46 -8.10
C SER A 523 -16.54 16.80 -9.02
N ILE A 524 -16.59 16.34 -10.29
CA ILE A 524 -15.54 16.55 -11.29
C ILE A 524 -16.08 17.36 -12.45
#